data_05ee1d5f1809f1061e1dba6238dcf1d7
#
_entry.id   05ee1d5f1809f1061e1dba6238dcf1d7
#
_cell.length_a   1.000
_cell.length_b   1.000
_cell.length_c   1.000
_cell.angle_alpha   90.00
_cell.angle_beta   90.00
_cell.angle_gamma   90.00
#
_symmetry.space_group_name_H-M   'P 1'
#
loop_
_entity.id
_entity.type
_entity.pdbx_description
1 polymer ?
#
loop_
_entity_poly.entity_id
_entity_poly.type
_entity_poly.pdbx_seq_one_letter_code
_entity_poly.pdbx_strand_id
1 'polypeptide(L)'
;MNAVLKYASLVKFAHTVFAMPFAMVGFVYGLRYAPLHNPRWPYIVLVQVILCMVFARNAAMGFNRWADRRIDAENPRTAGREIPAGKIPARHALWFVAVNALLFVATAATINRLAAILSPVALSVILVYSYCKRFTPLAHLVL
;
A
#
# COMPACT_ATOMS: atom_id res chain seq x y z
N MET A 1 -9.78 2.42 -22.49
CA MET A 1 -9.33 2.94 -21.17
C MET A 1 -7.85 2.64 -21.03
N ASN A 2 -7.01 3.68 -20.84
CA ASN A 2 -5.57 3.54 -20.78
C ASN A 2 -5.14 2.65 -19.60
N ALA A 3 -3.99 1.93 -19.72
CA ALA A 3 -3.48 1.04 -18.68
C ALA A 3 -3.35 1.76 -17.33
N VAL A 4 -2.86 3.01 -17.32
CA VAL A 4 -2.73 3.83 -16.12
C VAL A 4 -4.07 4.01 -15.39
N LEU A 5 -5.15 4.30 -16.11
CA LEU A 5 -6.49 4.45 -15.52
C LEU A 5 -7.02 3.15 -14.92
N LYS A 6 -6.72 1.99 -15.51
CA LYS A 6 -7.11 0.68 -14.97
C LYS A 6 -6.43 0.40 -13.62
N TYR A 7 -5.14 0.68 -13.50
CA TYR A 7 -4.41 0.48 -12.24
C TYR A 7 -4.74 1.55 -11.19
N ALA A 8 -4.97 2.80 -11.59
CA ALA A 8 -5.46 3.85 -10.69
C ALA A 8 -6.84 3.50 -10.11
N SER A 9 -7.72 2.91 -10.92
CA SER A 9 -9.03 2.39 -10.47
C SER A 9 -8.87 1.21 -9.51
N LEU A 10 -7.93 0.30 -9.79
CA LEU A 10 -7.62 -0.85 -8.95
C LEU A 10 -7.28 -0.42 -7.50
N VAL A 11 -6.49 0.65 -7.34
CA VAL A 11 -6.01 1.12 -6.03
C VAL A 11 -6.88 2.20 -5.40
N LYS A 12 -7.96 2.64 -6.09
CA LYS A 12 -8.84 3.73 -5.64
C LYS A 12 -8.03 4.93 -5.13
N PHE A 13 -7.37 5.64 -6.02
CA PHE A 13 -6.44 6.73 -5.71
C PHE A 13 -6.96 7.74 -4.66
N ALA A 14 -8.26 8.06 -4.68
CA ALA A 14 -8.89 8.92 -3.69
C ALA A 14 -8.65 8.46 -2.23
N HIS A 15 -8.60 7.15 -1.99
CA HIS A 15 -8.31 6.62 -0.66
C HIS A 15 -6.84 6.75 -0.26
N THR A 16 -5.92 6.95 -1.21
CA THR A 16 -4.51 7.24 -0.91
C THR A 16 -4.37 8.60 -0.26
N VAL A 17 -5.17 9.58 -0.66
CA VAL A 17 -5.22 10.91 -0.04
C VAL A 17 -5.61 10.84 1.43
N PHE A 18 -6.51 9.91 1.81
CA PHE A 18 -6.90 9.71 3.21
C PHE A 18 -5.76 9.22 4.13
N ALA A 19 -4.77 8.52 3.58
CA ALA A 19 -3.63 8.06 4.36
C ALA A 19 -2.56 9.15 4.57
N MET A 20 -2.62 10.24 3.78
CA MET A 20 -1.62 11.30 3.80
C MET A 20 -1.48 12.01 5.17
N PRO A 21 -2.57 12.37 5.89
CA PRO A 21 -2.46 12.97 7.22
C PRO A 21 -1.65 12.12 8.21
N PHE A 22 -1.84 10.80 8.20
CA PHE A 22 -1.11 9.89 9.08
C PHE A 22 0.38 9.83 8.73
N ALA A 23 0.70 9.81 7.43
CA ALA A 23 2.08 9.87 6.97
C ALA A 23 2.75 11.19 7.37
N MET A 24 2.01 12.32 7.30
CA MET A 24 2.50 13.64 7.73
C MET A 24 2.76 13.69 9.24
N VAL A 25 1.86 13.16 10.05
CA VAL A 25 2.07 13.07 11.50
C VAL A 25 3.34 12.26 11.82
N GLY A 26 3.50 11.09 11.20
CA GLY A 26 4.70 10.27 11.36
C GLY A 26 5.98 10.99 10.92
N PHE A 27 5.91 11.72 9.80
CA PHE A 27 7.02 12.54 9.31
C PHE A 27 7.42 13.64 10.28
N VAL A 28 6.46 14.45 10.76
CA VAL A 28 6.71 15.54 11.72
C VAL A 28 7.29 15.00 13.03
N TYR A 29 6.76 13.87 13.51
CA TYR A 29 7.26 13.21 14.70
C TYR A 29 8.70 12.69 14.50
N GLY A 30 8.98 12.10 13.35
CA GLY A 30 10.32 11.65 12.98
C GLY A 30 11.35 12.78 12.92
N LEU A 31 10.97 13.95 12.38
CA LEU A 31 11.83 15.13 12.34
C LEU A 31 12.19 15.66 13.72
N ARG A 32 11.29 15.55 14.69
CA ARG A 32 11.53 16.04 16.07
C ARG A 32 12.63 15.25 16.78
N TYR A 33 12.81 13.99 16.44
CA TYR A 33 13.77 13.07 17.09
C TYR A 33 15.00 12.75 16.24
N ALA A 34 15.00 13.15 14.96
CA ALA A 34 16.14 12.93 14.09
C ALA A 34 17.07 14.15 14.10
N PRO A 35 18.39 13.98 14.35
CA PRO A 35 19.36 15.05 14.22
C PRO A 35 19.47 15.47 12.76
N LEU A 36 19.05 16.69 12.44
CA LEU A 36 19.08 17.26 11.10
C LEU A 36 20.49 17.80 10.81
N HIS A 37 21.34 17.00 10.21
CA HIS A 37 22.70 17.41 9.81
C HIS A 37 22.73 18.16 8.46
N ASN A 38 21.66 18.05 7.64
CA ASN A 38 21.59 18.66 6.33
C ASN A 38 20.25 19.37 6.11
N PRO A 39 20.21 20.66 5.68
CA PRO A 39 18.98 21.41 5.45
C PRO A 39 18.05 20.79 4.39
N ARG A 40 18.59 20.01 3.46
CA ARG A 40 17.79 19.30 2.42
C ARG A 40 17.19 17.98 2.92
N TRP A 41 17.67 17.45 4.01
CA TRP A 41 17.22 16.19 4.60
C TRP A 41 15.71 16.11 4.81
N PRO A 42 15.02 17.11 5.39
CA PRO A 42 13.59 17.04 5.63
C PRO A 42 12.78 16.83 4.35
N TYR A 43 13.13 17.52 3.27
CA TYR A 43 12.43 17.42 1.99
C TYR A 43 12.63 16.05 1.34
N ILE A 44 13.83 15.50 1.41
CA ILE A 44 14.14 14.17 0.89
C ILE A 44 13.35 13.12 1.66
N VAL A 45 13.36 13.16 2.98
CA VAL A 45 12.60 12.24 3.84
C VAL A 45 11.10 12.37 3.62
N LEU A 46 10.59 13.59 3.42
CA LEU A 46 9.18 13.80 3.09
C LEU A 46 8.78 13.06 1.82
N VAL A 47 9.56 13.20 0.76
CA VAL A 47 9.30 12.50 -0.51
C VAL A 47 9.38 10.99 -0.31
N GLN A 48 10.36 10.48 0.43
CA GLN A 48 10.49 9.06 0.73
C GLN A 48 9.29 8.53 1.53
N VAL A 49 8.80 9.26 2.53
CA VAL A 49 7.61 8.90 3.32
C VAL A 49 6.36 8.84 2.44
N ILE A 50 6.17 9.83 1.56
CA ILE A 50 5.04 9.84 0.62
C ILE A 50 5.13 8.64 -0.33
N LEU A 51 6.32 8.35 -0.88
CA LEU A 51 6.51 7.19 -1.76
C LEU A 51 6.26 5.87 -1.03
N CYS A 52 6.77 5.71 0.20
CA CYS A 52 6.49 4.54 1.04
C CYS A 52 4.98 4.35 1.24
N MET A 53 4.27 5.42 1.59
CA MET A 53 2.82 5.39 1.76
C MET A 53 2.11 4.94 0.47
N VAL A 54 2.48 5.50 -0.68
CA VAL A 54 1.87 5.16 -1.97
C VAL A 54 2.14 3.70 -2.32
N PHE A 55 3.37 3.24 -2.23
CA PHE A 55 3.74 1.88 -2.58
C PHE A 55 3.13 0.84 -1.66
N ALA A 56 3.17 1.05 -0.34
CA ALA A 56 2.53 0.15 0.63
C ALA A 56 1.02 0.04 0.37
N ARG A 57 0.36 1.17 0.12
CA ARG A 57 -1.06 1.20 -0.16
C ARG A 57 -1.42 0.54 -1.49
N ASN A 58 -0.64 0.78 -2.54
CA ASN A 58 -0.82 0.12 -3.83
C ASN A 58 -0.69 -1.41 -3.70
N ALA A 59 0.33 -1.88 -2.96
CA ALA A 59 0.51 -3.29 -2.68
C ALA A 59 -0.68 -3.87 -1.89
N ALA A 60 -1.12 -3.19 -0.83
CA ALA A 60 -2.24 -3.61 0.00
C ALA A 60 -3.55 -3.71 -0.80
N MET A 61 -3.88 -2.67 -1.56
CA MET A 61 -5.13 -2.63 -2.36
C MET A 61 -5.11 -3.63 -3.50
N GLY A 62 -3.98 -3.72 -4.23
CA GLY A 62 -3.81 -4.69 -5.30
C GLY A 62 -3.95 -6.13 -4.78
N PHE A 63 -3.31 -6.43 -3.66
CA PHE A 63 -3.38 -7.74 -3.03
C PHE A 63 -4.80 -8.07 -2.52
N ASN A 64 -5.45 -7.12 -1.86
CA ASN A 64 -6.84 -7.29 -1.41
C ASN A 64 -7.77 -7.61 -2.59
N ARG A 65 -7.65 -6.90 -3.72
CA ARG A 65 -8.42 -7.16 -4.93
C ARG A 65 -8.12 -8.52 -5.55
N TRP A 66 -6.85 -8.90 -5.56
CA TRP A 66 -6.46 -10.22 -6.04
C TRP A 66 -6.96 -11.34 -5.12
N ALA A 67 -6.83 -11.17 -3.82
CA ALA A 67 -7.30 -12.14 -2.84
C ALA A 67 -8.81 -12.35 -2.95
N ASP A 68 -9.60 -11.27 -2.99
CA ASP A 68 -11.06 -11.32 -3.01
C ASP A 68 -11.67 -11.63 -4.38
N ARG A 69 -10.90 -11.81 -5.45
CA ARG A 69 -11.38 -11.89 -6.84
C ARG A 69 -12.51 -12.90 -7.09
N ARG A 70 -12.52 -14.04 -6.37
CA ARG A 70 -13.57 -15.06 -6.50
C ARG A 70 -14.85 -14.61 -5.82
N ILE A 71 -14.77 -14.15 -4.58
CA ILE A 71 -15.90 -13.62 -3.80
C ILE A 71 -16.51 -12.40 -4.50
N ASP A 72 -15.65 -11.53 -5.04
CA ASP A 72 -16.08 -10.35 -5.79
C ASP A 72 -16.82 -10.71 -7.08
N ALA A 73 -16.46 -11.82 -7.74
CA ALA A 73 -17.15 -12.28 -8.95
C ALA A 73 -18.59 -12.78 -8.66
N GLU A 74 -18.82 -13.36 -7.50
CA GLU A 74 -20.12 -13.88 -7.08
C GLU A 74 -21.09 -12.79 -6.58
N ASN A 75 -20.57 -11.63 -6.19
CA ASN A 75 -21.36 -10.53 -5.64
C ASN A 75 -21.70 -9.50 -6.73
N PRO A 76 -23.00 -9.28 -7.08
CA PRO A 76 -23.39 -8.33 -8.12
C PRO A 76 -22.84 -6.93 -7.95
N ARG A 77 -22.64 -6.47 -6.69
CA ARG A 77 -22.07 -5.15 -6.39
C ARG A 77 -20.59 -5.03 -6.72
N THR A 78 -19.85 -6.12 -6.73
CA THR A 78 -18.39 -6.14 -6.89
C THR A 78 -17.91 -6.88 -8.13
N ALA A 79 -18.77 -7.60 -8.84
CA ALA A 79 -18.46 -8.32 -10.08
C ALA A 79 -17.90 -7.41 -11.18
N GLY A 80 -18.27 -6.13 -11.19
CA GLY A 80 -17.74 -5.13 -12.13
C GLY A 80 -16.32 -4.61 -11.84
N ARG A 81 -15.68 -5.08 -10.76
CA ARG A 81 -14.29 -4.71 -10.39
C ARG A 81 -13.30 -5.21 -11.43
N GLU A 82 -12.10 -4.62 -11.43
CA GLU A 82 -11.11 -4.76 -12.51
C GLU A 82 -10.67 -6.21 -12.74
N ILE A 83 -10.48 -7.01 -11.70
CA ILE A 83 -10.02 -8.40 -11.82
C ILE A 83 -11.19 -9.35 -12.13
N PRO A 84 -12.31 -9.37 -11.39
CA PRO A 84 -13.47 -10.19 -11.73
C PRO A 84 -14.03 -9.92 -13.12
N ALA A 85 -14.08 -8.66 -13.53
CA ALA A 85 -14.56 -8.25 -14.86
C ALA A 85 -13.55 -8.52 -16.01
N GLY A 86 -12.41 -9.16 -15.73
CA GLY A 86 -11.40 -9.50 -16.74
C GLY A 86 -10.62 -8.31 -17.32
N LYS A 87 -10.79 -7.09 -16.76
CA LYS A 87 -10.10 -5.86 -17.22
C LYS A 87 -8.60 -5.91 -16.94
N ILE A 88 -8.21 -6.59 -15.84
CA ILE A 88 -6.84 -6.84 -15.43
C ILE A 88 -6.69 -8.32 -15.12
N PRO A 89 -5.79 -9.06 -15.83
CA PRO A 89 -5.49 -10.44 -15.49
C PRO A 89 -4.96 -10.59 -14.07
N ALA A 90 -5.42 -11.61 -13.32
CA ALA A 90 -5.02 -11.84 -11.92
C ALA A 90 -3.50 -11.91 -11.73
N ARG A 91 -2.78 -12.47 -12.69
CA ARG A 91 -1.31 -12.55 -12.69
C ARG A 91 -0.66 -11.17 -12.80
N HIS A 92 -1.21 -10.25 -13.60
CA HIS A 92 -0.71 -8.88 -13.71
C HIS A 92 -0.97 -8.08 -12.42
N ALA A 93 -2.11 -8.33 -11.75
CA ALA A 93 -2.36 -7.75 -10.43
C ALA A 93 -1.32 -8.21 -9.39
N LEU A 94 -0.93 -9.49 -9.39
CA LEU A 94 0.15 -9.97 -8.52
C LEU A 94 1.51 -9.34 -8.83
N TRP A 95 1.86 -9.20 -10.11
CA TRP A 95 3.08 -8.49 -10.50
C TRP A 95 3.07 -7.03 -10.03
N PHE A 96 1.93 -6.35 -10.16
CA PHE A 96 1.77 -5.00 -9.65
C PHE A 96 1.99 -4.94 -8.14
N VAL A 97 1.45 -5.91 -7.38
CA VAL A 97 1.67 -6.02 -5.92
C VAL A 97 3.14 -6.24 -5.61
N ALA A 98 3.80 -7.19 -6.28
CA ALA A 98 5.21 -7.52 -6.04
C ALA A 98 6.13 -6.32 -6.32
N VAL A 99 5.91 -5.60 -7.42
CA VAL A 99 6.68 -4.40 -7.76
C VAL A 99 6.49 -3.31 -6.70
N ASN A 100 5.25 -3.02 -6.29
CA ASN A 100 4.99 -2.01 -5.26
C ASN A 100 5.54 -2.42 -3.89
N ALA A 101 5.48 -3.71 -3.53
CA ALA A 101 6.07 -4.24 -2.31
C ALA A 101 7.60 -4.06 -2.30
N LEU A 102 8.26 -4.38 -3.39
CA LEU A 102 9.71 -4.20 -3.55
C LEU A 102 10.10 -2.71 -3.47
N LEU A 103 9.37 -1.84 -4.19
CA LEU A 103 9.60 -0.39 -4.16
C LEU A 103 9.39 0.18 -2.76
N PHE A 104 8.40 -0.31 -2.00
CA PHE A 104 8.18 0.09 -0.62
C PHE A 104 9.39 -0.23 0.26
N VAL A 105 9.85 -1.49 0.23
CA VAL A 105 11.01 -1.93 1.04
C VAL A 105 12.27 -1.18 0.62
N ALA A 106 12.53 -1.04 -0.69
CA ALA A 106 13.68 -0.30 -1.21
C ALA A 106 13.66 1.16 -0.77
N THR A 107 12.51 1.84 -0.87
CA THR A 107 12.38 3.24 -0.44
C THR A 107 12.56 3.36 1.08
N ALA A 108 11.98 2.46 1.88
CA ALA A 108 12.16 2.44 3.33
C ALA A 108 13.64 2.25 3.72
N ALA A 109 14.37 1.41 2.99
CA ALA A 109 15.80 1.19 3.22
C ALA A 109 16.66 2.44 2.97
N THR A 110 16.22 3.36 2.12
CA THR A 110 16.92 4.63 1.89
C THR A 110 16.68 5.68 3.00
N ILE A 111 15.68 5.48 3.86
CA ILE A 111 15.40 6.38 4.99
C ILE A 111 16.37 6.09 6.15
N ASN A 112 16.33 4.87 6.67
CA ASN A 112 17.26 4.41 7.72
C ASN A 112 17.19 2.88 7.89
N ARG A 113 18.15 2.31 8.64
CA ARG A 113 18.25 0.87 8.89
C ARG A 113 17.03 0.28 9.61
N LEU A 114 16.44 1.03 10.54
CA LEU A 114 15.26 0.57 11.29
C LEU A 114 14.05 0.46 10.36
N ALA A 115 13.81 1.48 9.51
CA ALA A 115 12.77 1.44 8.50
C ALA A 115 12.97 0.27 7.51
N ALA A 116 14.20 -0.01 7.11
CA ALA A 116 14.52 -1.16 6.25
C ALA A 116 14.11 -2.49 6.89
N ILE A 117 14.43 -2.70 8.17
CA ILE A 117 14.12 -3.93 8.89
C ILE A 117 12.61 -4.07 9.18
N LEU A 118 11.94 -2.97 9.52
CA LEU A 118 10.52 -3.00 9.85
C LEU A 118 9.61 -3.03 8.61
N SER A 119 10.07 -2.59 7.46
CA SER A 119 9.23 -2.51 6.25
C SER A 119 8.68 -3.87 5.79
N PRO A 120 9.44 -4.98 5.74
CA PRO A 120 8.86 -6.28 5.38
C PRO A 120 7.87 -6.79 6.44
N VAL A 121 8.09 -6.48 7.71
CA VAL A 121 7.15 -6.84 8.79
C VAL A 121 5.84 -6.09 8.62
N ALA A 122 5.89 -4.76 8.45
CA ALA A 122 4.72 -3.93 8.21
C ALA A 122 3.96 -4.38 6.94
N LEU A 123 4.69 -4.66 5.85
CA LEU A 123 4.09 -5.18 4.63
C LEU A 123 3.37 -6.51 4.86
N SER A 124 3.99 -7.44 5.59
CA SER A 124 3.39 -8.74 5.93
C SER A 124 2.09 -8.58 6.71
N VAL A 125 2.06 -7.71 7.72
CA VAL A 125 0.85 -7.40 8.50
C VAL A 125 -0.26 -6.86 7.58
N ILE A 126 0.06 -5.89 6.72
CA ILE A 126 -0.90 -5.28 5.80
C ILE A 126 -1.46 -6.30 4.80
N LEU A 127 -0.63 -7.21 4.29
CA LEU A 127 -1.08 -8.24 3.35
C LEU A 127 -1.91 -9.32 4.05
N VAL A 128 -1.48 -9.79 5.22
CA VAL A 128 -2.19 -10.79 6.02
C VAL A 128 -3.57 -10.29 6.43
N TYR A 129 -3.71 -9.01 6.74
CA TYR A 129 -5.01 -8.40 7.02
C TYR A 129 -6.08 -8.71 5.95
N SER A 130 -5.69 -8.78 4.68
CA SER A 130 -6.61 -9.11 3.58
C SER A 130 -7.25 -10.50 3.72
N TYR A 131 -6.60 -11.42 4.44
CA TYR A 131 -7.15 -12.74 4.77
C TYR A 131 -7.86 -12.74 6.12
N CYS A 132 -7.33 -12.05 7.14
CA CYS A 132 -7.88 -12.02 8.50
C CYS A 132 -9.34 -11.56 8.52
N LYS A 133 -9.70 -10.58 7.68
CA LYS A 133 -11.09 -10.09 7.57
C LYS A 133 -12.11 -11.16 7.15
N ARG A 134 -11.66 -12.33 6.66
CA ARG A 134 -12.54 -13.45 6.26
C ARG A 134 -12.85 -14.39 7.41
N PHE A 135 -11.98 -14.45 8.41
CA PHE A 135 -12.03 -15.45 9.47
C PHE A 135 -12.47 -14.86 10.81
N THR A 136 -12.36 -13.54 10.98
CA THR A 136 -12.66 -12.94 12.27
C THR A 136 -13.26 -11.53 12.12
N PRO A 137 -14.34 -11.22 12.87
CA PRO A 137 -14.83 -9.85 13.01
C PRO A 137 -13.83 -8.94 13.74
N LEU A 138 -12.85 -9.54 14.44
CA LEU A 138 -11.78 -8.82 15.13
C LEU A 138 -10.65 -8.37 14.20
N ALA A 139 -10.79 -8.52 12.89
CA ALA A 139 -9.81 -8.06 11.90
C ALA A 139 -9.43 -6.58 12.06
N HIS A 140 -10.34 -5.75 12.60
CA HIS A 140 -10.08 -4.34 12.88
C HIS A 140 -9.10 -4.10 14.04
N LEU A 141 -8.79 -5.11 14.86
CA LEU A 141 -7.80 -5.03 15.94
C LEU A 141 -6.38 -5.34 15.47
N VAL A 142 -6.22 -5.86 14.24
CA VAL A 142 -4.91 -6.20 13.65
C VAL A 142 -4.30 -4.98 12.93
N LEU A 143 -5.09 -3.96 12.63
CA LEU A 143 -4.69 -2.67 12.06
C LEU A 143 -4.67 -1.60 13.13
#